data_1ed9dbd9b47d039174d4e3bdc0633de8
#
_entry.id   1ed9dbd9b47d039174d4e3bdc0633de8
#
_cell.length_a   1.000
_cell.length_b   1.000
_cell.length_c   1.000
_cell.angle_alpha   90.00
_cell.angle_beta   90.00
_cell.angle_gamma   90.00
#
_symmetry.space_group_name_H-M   'P 1'
#
loop_
_entity.id
_entity.type
_entity.pdbx_description
1 polymer ?
#
loop_
_entity_poly.entity_id
_entity_poly.type
_entity_poly.pdbx_seq_one_letter_code
_entity_poly.pdbx_strand_id
1 'polypeptide(L)'
;MSHNTHPVFLKAPLAMALSLAMAAAAQAGTERVIDVSLPLGPDSQQGIGVLKFGEELERLSEGRLSIDPHYDNALGAEREVVEGMGFGIVDAGISSTGPMGGFVDEFLLFDLPYIFENHDHAYAFLDSEHGEHLAQLAEEGMNVKILAWMENGFRHNTNSVRELNHPDDLRGINHRTQESRVQVDTWEALGANATPMAWTEVYTALQQGVMDSQENPLPTIYDVNFYEVQDYLNMTQHVYSPAPLMMGLDLFNSFSEEDQAIILEAAQLALPVQREASQELEQRYLVQLAELGMTVTEPELDPFREAVQPVIEKWAPTVGEDLVEAAINFEY
;
A
#
# COMPACT_ATOMS: atom_id res chain seq x y z
N MET A 1 -5.02 44.22 87.18
CA MET A 1 -4.04 44.25 86.07
C MET A 1 -4.08 42.91 85.39
N SER A 2 -4.86 42.80 84.31
CA SER A 2 -5.08 41.56 83.57
C SER A 2 -4.23 41.58 82.35
N HIS A 3 -3.39 40.57 82.12
CA HIS A 3 -2.67 40.35 80.86
C HIS A 3 -3.44 39.33 80.08
N ASN A 4 -4.04 39.76 78.98
CA ASN A 4 -4.61 38.92 77.95
C ASN A 4 -3.50 38.50 76.99
N THR A 5 -3.23 37.19 76.85
CA THR A 5 -2.41 36.59 75.81
C THR A 5 -3.30 35.89 74.83
N HIS A 6 -3.36 36.39 73.59
CA HIS A 6 -4.01 35.72 72.48
C HIS A 6 -3.08 34.69 71.80
N PRO A 7 -3.55 33.51 71.47
CA PRO A 7 -2.76 32.56 70.67
C PRO A 7 -2.82 32.88 69.16
N VAL A 8 -1.66 32.95 68.54
CA VAL A 8 -1.47 33.09 67.11
C VAL A 8 -1.71 31.72 66.47
N PHE A 9 -2.77 31.58 65.68
CA PHE A 9 -2.96 30.42 64.82
C PHE A 9 -2.14 30.60 63.56
N LEU A 10 -1.15 29.73 63.38
CA LEU A 10 -0.43 29.51 62.11
C LEU A 10 -1.32 28.84 61.10
N LYS A 11 -1.76 29.56 60.08
CA LYS A 11 -2.35 29.00 58.88
C LYS A 11 -1.29 28.98 57.79
N ALA A 12 -0.81 27.75 57.41
CA ALA A 12 -0.06 27.49 56.23
C ALA A 12 -0.12 25.97 55.91
N PRO A 13 0.08 25.54 54.68
CA PRO A 13 -0.31 26.00 53.35
C PRO A 13 -1.11 24.91 52.60
N LEU A 14 -2.33 25.18 52.24
CA LEU A 14 -3.15 24.29 51.39
C LEU A 14 -3.09 24.70 49.91
N ALA A 15 -2.36 25.74 49.56
CA ALA A 15 -2.34 26.29 48.22
C ALA A 15 -1.29 25.67 47.28
N MET A 16 -0.33 24.89 47.81
CA MET A 16 0.79 24.37 46.98
C MET A 16 0.53 22.96 46.41
N ALA A 17 -0.47 22.25 46.92
CA ALA A 17 -0.82 20.92 46.40
C ALA A 17 -1.78 20.98 45.19
N LEU A 18 -2.55 22.06 45.00
CA LEU A 18 -3.46 22.22 43.86
C LEU A 18 -2.76 22.65 42.57
N SER A 19 -1.60 23.31 42.64
CA SER A 19 -0.86 23.75 41.44
C SER A 19 -0.04 22.64 40.77
N LEU A 20 0.36 21.56 41.47
CA LEU A 20 1.03 20.41 40.88
C LEU A 20 0.04 19.44 40.19
N ALA A 21 -1.22 19.37 40.64
CA ALA A 21 -2.24 18.53 40.02
C ALA A 21 -2.78 19.13 38.71
N MET A 22 -2.75 20.45 38.52
CA MET A 22 -3.13 21.10 37.26
C MET A 22 -2.02 21.09 36.20
N ALA A 23 -0.76 20.91 36.57
CA ALA A 23 0.34 20.78 35.58
C ALA A 23 0.41 19.38 34.96
N ALA A 24 -0.13 18.33 35.62
CA ALA A 24 -0.21 16.98 35.08
C ALA A 24 -1.43 16.75 34.13
N ALA A 25 -2.44 17.63 34.20
CA ALA A 25 -3.62 17.55 33.35
C ALA A 25 -3.47 18.32 32.00
N ALA A 26 -2.37 19.04 31.81
CA ALA A 26 -2.15 19.85 30.60
C ALA A 26 -1.35 19.14 29.51
N GLN A 27 -1.11 17.81 29.64
CA GLN A 27 -0.44 16.96 28.65
C GLN A 27 -1.31 15.78 28.17
N ALA A 28 -2.61 15.84 28.39
CA ALA A 28 -3.51 14.97 27.61
C ALA A 28 -3.51 15.50 26.16
N GLY A 29 -2.76 14.87 25.28
CA GLY A 29 -2.78 15.18 23.85
C GLY A 29 -4.22 15.16 23.35
N THR A 30 -4.50 15.90 22.29
CA THR A 30 -5.84 15.96 21.70
C THR A 30 -6.16 14.59 21.12
N GLU A 31 -7.31 14.01 21.53
CA GLU A 31 -7.84 12.80 20.89
C GLU A 31 -8.05 13.09 19.40
N ARG A 32 -7.55 12.19 18.54
CA ARG A 32 -7.69 12.32 17.08
C ARG A 32 -7.98 10.98 16.45
N VAL A 33 -9.00 10.96 15.59
CA VAL A 33 -9.31 9.86 14.69
C VAL A 33 -8.71 10.19 13.31
N ILE A 34 -8.03 9.23 12.70
CA ILE A 34 -7.42 9.34 11.37
C ILE A 34 -8.25 8.52 10.40
N ASP A 35 -8.81 9.16 9.38
CA ASP A 35 -9.52 8.49 8.30
C ASP A 35 -8.52 7.77 7.39
N VAL A 36 -8.66 6.43 7.22
CA VAL A 36 -7.75 5.62 6.41
C VAL A 36 -8.49 5.01 5.23
N SER A 37 -8.16 5.41 4.01
CA SER A 37 -8.74 4.86 2.78
C SER A 37 -8.07 3.57 2.34
N LEU A 38 -8.87 2.55 1.99
CA LEU A 38 -8.39 1.27 1.47
C LEU A 38 -9.14 0.88 0.19
N PRO A 39 -8.43 0.36 -0.84
CA PRO A 39 -9.08 -0.16 -2.04
C PRO A 39 -9.80 -1.49 -1.83
N LEU A 40 -9.46 -2.24 -0.78
CA LEU A 40 -9.96 -3.59 -0.49
C LEU A 40 -10.71 -3.64 0.86
N GLY A 41 -11.37 -4.78 1.13
CA GLY A 41 -12.11 -5.02 2.36
C GLY A 41 -11.25 -5.34 3.60
N PRO A 42 -11.88 -5.48 4.78
CA PRO A 42 -11.17 -5.66 6.06
C PRO A 42 -10.42 -7.00 6.18
N ASP A 43 -10.86 -8.04 5.47
CA ASP A 43 -10.26 -9.39 5.50
C ASP A 43 -9.13 -9.55 4.48
N SER A 44 -8.87 -8.54 3.63
CA SER A 44 -7.77 -8.51 2.69
C SER A 44 -6.42 -8.34 3.39
N GLN A 45 -5.31 -8.65 2.68
CA GLN A 45 -3.96 -8.41 3.16
C GLN A 45 -3.74 -6.95 3.59
N GLN A 46 -4.35 -5.99 2.88
CA GLN A 46 -4.27 -4.57 3.21
C GLN A 46 -5.11 -4.23 4.44
N GLY A 47 -6.34 -4.76 4.51
CA GLY A 47 -7.24 -4.57 5.64
C GLY A 47 -6.64 -5.08 6.95
N ILE A 48 -6.07 -6.30 6.94
CA ILE A 48 -5.36 -6.89 8.09
C ILE A 48 -4.22 -5.97 8.56
N GLY A 49 -3.42 -5.44 7.65
CA GLY A 49 -2.32 -4.53 7.97
C GLY A 49 -2.80 -3.23 8.61
N VAL A 50 -3.84 -2.60 8.04
CA VAL A 50 -4.39 -1.34 8.55
C VAL A 50 -5.08 -1.54 9.91
N LEU A 51 -5.82 -2.63 10.10
CA LEU A 51 -6.40 -2.94 11.40
C LEU A 51 -5.32 -3.15 12.48
N LYS A 52 -4.22 -3.83 12.13
CA LYS A 52 -3.09 -3.99 13.03
C LYS A 52 -2.39 -2.66 13.33
N PHE A 53 -2.24 -1.79 12.33
CA PHE A 53 -1.74 -0.43 12.54
C PHE A 53 -2.63 0.35 13.54
N GLY A 54 -3.95 0.30 13.37
CA GLY A 54 -4.90 0.96 14.27
C GLY A 54 -4.83 0.42 15.70
N GLU A 55 -4.73 -0.91 15.87
CA GLU A 55 -4.56 -1.53 17.19
C GLU A 55 -3.29 -1.04 17.89
N GLU A 56 -2.15 -1.02 17.20
CA GLU A 56 -0.89 -0.57 17.77
C GLU A 56 -0.87 0.94 18.03
N LEU A 57 -1.48 1.72 17.14
CA LEU A 57 -1.62 3.17 17.28
C LEU A 57 -2.41 3.53 18.57
N GLU A 58 -3.56 2.87 18.76
CA GLU A 58 -4.39 3.08 19.95
C GLU A 58 -3.66 2.63 21.22
N ARG A 59 -2.97 1.48 21.18
CA ARG A 59 -2.19 0.96 22.29
C ARG A 59 -1.02 1.88 22.69
N LEU A 60 -0.21 2.33 21.73
CA LEU A 60 0.98 3.16 21.97
C LEU A 60 0.62 4.57 22.40
N SER A 61 -0.47 5.12 21.87
CA SER A 61 -0.95 6.46 22.21
C SER A 61 -1.84 6.49 23.48
N GLU A 62 -2.03 5.35 24.15
CA GLU A 62 -2.95 5.24 25.30
C GLU A 62 -4.37 5.69 24.96
N GLY A 63 -4.86 5.40 23.73
CA GLY A 63 -6.18 5.74 23.23
C GLY A 63 -6.34 7.19 22.75
N ARG A 64 -5.27 7.97 22.64
CA ARG A 64 -5.31 9.35 22.10
C ARG A 64 -5.46 9.39 20.59
N LEU A 65 -4.86 8.45 19.89
CA LEU A 65 -4.90 8.30 18.43
C LEU A 65 -5.62 7.00 18.08
N SER A 66 -6.51 7.07 17.11
CA SER A 66 -7.22 5.91 16.54
C SER A 66 -7.43 6.09 15.05
N ILE A 67 -7.89 5.06 14.38
CA ILE A 67 -8.23 5.11 12.96
C ILE A 67 -9.73 4.88 12.73
N ASP A 68 -10.25 5.42 11.60
CA ASP A 68 -11.53 5.03 11.00
C ASP A 68 -11.25 4.51 9.57
N PRO A 69 -11.24 3.18 9.35
CA PRO A 69 -10.94 2.61 8.06
C PRO A 69 -12.14 2.67 7.09
N HIS A 70 -11.91 3.22 5.90
CA HIS A 70 -12.87 3.34 4.80
C HIS A 70 -12.48 2.36 3.69
N TYR A 71 -13.18 1.23 3.63
CA TYR A 71 -12.92 0.12 2.71
C TYR A 71 -13.52 0.36 1.32
N ASP A 72 -13.14 -0.50 0.37
CA ASP A 72 -13.75 -0.62 -0.97
C ASP A 72 -13.80 0.72 -1.74
N ASN A 73 -12.73 1.51 -1.66
CA ASN A 73 -12.60 2.82 -2.30
C ASN A 73 -13.68 3.84 -1.88
N ALA A 74 -14.20 3.76 -0.67
CA ALA A 74 -15.27 4.66 -0.21
C ALA A 74 -14.87 6.15 -0.24
N LEU A 75 -13.57 6.48 -0.17
CA LEU A 75 -13.05 7.86 -0.26
C LEU A 75 -12.51 8.25 -1.65
N GLY A 76 -12.61 7.38 -2.65
CA GLY A 76 -12.17 7.61 -4.01
C GLY A 76 -11.25 6.51 -4.55
N ALA A 77 -10.93 6.56 -5.86
CA ALA A 77 -9.99 5.67 -6.49
C ALA A 77 -8.56 5.93 -5.98
N GLU A 78 -7.65 4.95 -6.11
CA GLU A 78 -6.29 5.00 -5.56
C GLU A 78 -5.55 6.30 -5.92
N ARG A 79 -5.60 6.72 -7.19
CA ARG A 79 -4.99 7.98 -7.64
C ARG A 79 -5.59 9.20 -6.95
N GLU A 80 -6.92 9.24 -6.82
CA GLU A 80 -7.64 10.34 -6.15
C GLU A 80 -7.32 10.40 -4.65
N VAL A 81 -7.11 9.25 -4.02
CA VAL A 81 -6.70 9.13 -2.62
C VAL A 81 -5.29 9.70 -2.42
N VAL A 82 -4.33 9.36 -3.29
CA VAL A 82 -2.96 9.90 -3.22
C VAL A 82 -2.98 11.43 -3.40
N GLU A 83 -3.70 11.93 -4.40
CA GLU A 83 -3.88 13.38 -4.59
C GLU A 83 -4.57 14.03 -3.38
N GLY A 84 -5.61 13.37 -2.86
CA GLY A 84 -6.36 13.83 -1.68
C GLY A 84 -5.51 13.96 -0.43
N MET A 85 -4.59 13.01 -0.18
CA MET A 85 -3.62 13.10 0.91
C MET A 85 -2.67 14.29 0.73
N GLY A 86 -2.15 14.48 -0.48
CA GLY A 86 -1.26 15.61 -0.80
C GLY A 86 -1.93 16.99 -0.63
N PHE A 87 -3.24 17.06 -0.80
CA PHE A 87 -4.04 18.30 -0.59
C PHE A 87 -4.69 18.41 0.79
N GLY A 88 -4.50 17.42 1.67
CA GLY A 88 -5.11 17.41 3.01
C GLY A 88 -6.63 17.18 3.02
N ILE A 89 -7.17 16.52 1.99
CA ILE A 89 -8.59 16.12 1.86
C ILE A 89 -8.81 14.72 2.42
N VAL A 90 -7.82 13.84 2.28
CA VAL A 90 -7.77 12.49 2.84
C VAL A 90 -6.63 12.46 3.85
N ASP A 91 -6.86 11.89 5.02
CA ASP A 91 -5.86 11.83 6.09
C ASP A 91 -4.74 10.84 5.78
N ALA A 92 -5.11 9.58 5.53
CA ALA A 92 -4.21 8.48 5.29
C ALA A 92 -4.84 7.45 4.33
N GLY A 93 -4.03 6.54 3.79
CA GLY A 93 -4.56 5.48 2.95
C GLY A 93 -3.50 4.53 2.43
N ILE A 94 -3.98 3.50 1.74
CA ILE A 94 -3.17 2.57 0.96
C ILE A 94 -3.46 2.79 -0.53
N SER A 95 -2.43 2.75 -1.34
CA SER A 95 -2.50 2.64 -2.80
C SER A 95 -1.41 1.69 -3.28
N SER A 96 -1.67 0.94 -4.35
CA SER A 96 -0.59 0.31 -5.10
C SER A 96 0.28 1.37 -5.77
N THR A 97 1.52 1.01 -6.12
CA THR A 97 2.48 1.95 -6.69
C THR A 97 2.21 2.35 -8.14
N GLY A 98 1.43 1.57 -8.89
CA GLY A 98 1.12 1.86 -10.30
C GLY A 98 0.57 3.27 -10.55
N PRO A 99 -0.48 3.73 -9.84
CA PRO A 99 -0.97 5.11 -9.94
C PRO A 99 0.04 6.17 -9.48
N MET A 100 0.97 5.82 -8.56
CA MET A 100 1.96 6.75 -8.00
C MET A 100 3.03 7.18 -9.01
N GLY A 101 3.37 6.32 -9.98
CA GLY A 101 4.27 6.64 -11.09
C GLY A 101 3.82 7.77 -12.02
N GLY A 102 2.57 8.24 -11.86
CA GLY A 102 2.05 9.43 -12.51
C GLY A 102 2.42 10.74 -11.82
N PHE A 103 2.91 10.68 -10.58
CA PHE A 103 3.34 11.83 -9.78
C PHE A 103 4.86 11.91 -9.68
N VAL A 104 5.52 10.77 -9.47
CA VAL A 104 6.98 10.64 -9.29
C VAL A 104 7.45 9.49 -10.16
N ASP A 105 8.28 9.78 -11.16
CA ASP A 105 8.70 8.82 -12.18
C ASP A 105 9.47 7.61 -11.60
N GLU A 106 10.18 7.78 -10.48
CA GLU A 106 10.92 6.70 -9.81
C GLU A 106 10.01 5.58 -9.27
N PHE A 107 8.74 5.86 -8.98
CA PHE A 107 7.77 4.82 -8.60
C PHE A 107 7.41 3.87 -9.75
N LEU A 108 7.70 4.25 -11.01
CA LEU A 108 7.60 3.35 -12.16
C LEU A 108 8.57 2.16 -12.07
N LEU A 109 9.56 2.19 -11.17
CA LEU A 109 10.41 1.05 -10.85
C LEU A 109 9.59 -0.21 -10.58
N PHE A 110 8.54 -0.07 -9.78
CA PHE A 110 7.68 -1.19 -9.35
C PHE A 110 6.75 -1.71 -10.46
N ASP A 111 6.68 -1.02 -11.59
CA ASP A 111 5.95 -1.45 -12.78
C ASP A 111 6.85 -2.10 -13.83
N LEU A 112 8.19 -1.98 -13.67
CA LEU A 112 9.13 -2.67 -14.52
C LEU A 112 9.01 -4.19 -14.33
N PRO A 113 8.86 -4.96 -15.42
CA PRO A 113 8.60 -6.39 -15.30
C PRO A 113 9.84 -7.16 -14.83
N TYR A 114 9.63 -8.15 -13.96
CA TYR A 114 10.65 -9.11 -13.48
C TYR A 114 11.89 -8.50 -12.80
N ILE A 115 11.75 -7.32 -12.20
CA ILE A 115 12.85 -6.66 -11.47
C ILE A 115 13.14 -7.38 -10.14
N PHE A 116 12.09 -7.82 -9.43
CA PHE A 116 12.21 -8.53 -8.16
C PHE A 116 12.02 -10.04 -8.37
N GLU A 117 12.89 -10.85 -7.77
CA GLU A 117 12.87 -12.31 -7.93
C GLU A 117 11.84 -13.00 -7.03
N ASN A 118 11.70 -12.50 -5.79
CA ASN A 118 10.82 -13.06 -4.75
C ASN A 118 10.53 -12.01 -3.68
N HIS A 119 9.70 -12.38 -2.67
CA HIS A 119 9.31 -11.49 -1.57
C HIS A 119 10.52 -10.99 -0.76
N ASP A 120 11.46 -11.88 -0.43
CA ASP A 120 12.63 -11.51 0.40
C ASP A 120 13.49 -10.45 -0.31
N HIS A 121 13.68 -10.58 -1.64
CA HIS A 121 14.36 -9.58 -2.45
C HIS A 121 13.65 -8.23 -2.38
N ALA A 122 12.35 -8.21 -2.63
CA ALA A 122 11.56 -6.98 -2.63
C ALA A 122 11.52 -6.32 -1.24
N TYR A 123 11.36 -7.11 -0.18
CA TYR A 123 11.35 -6.59 1.19
C TYR A 123 12.69 -6.00 1.59
N ALA A 124 13.78 -6.72 1.32
CA ALA A 124 15.11 -6.23 1.64
C ALA A 124 15.45 -4.92 0.91
N PHE A 125 15.06 -4.78 -0.36
CA PHE A 125 15.20 -3.54 -1.12
C PHE A 125 14.37 -2.40 -0.51
N LEU A 126 13.10 -2.63 -0.19
CA LEU A 126 12.19 -1.63 0.38
C LEU A 126 12.57 -1.23 1.82
N ASP A 127 13.17 -2.14 2.59
CA ASP A 127 13.62 -1.89 3.96
C ASP A 127 15.04 -1.28 4.03
N SER A 128 15.67 -1.02 2.86
CA SER A 128 17.00 -0.41 2.71
C SER A 128 16.96 1.10 2.48
N GLU A 129 18.13 1.69 2.27
CA GLU A 129 18.30 3.11 1.87
C GLU A 129 17.55 3.47 0.57
N HIS A 130 17.29 2.49 -0.31
CA HIS A 130 16.52 2.71 -1.54
C HIS A 130 15.04 2.93 -1.24
N GLY A 131 14.45 2.17 -0.30
CA GLY A 131 13.10 2.42 0.17
C GLY A 131 12.97 3.74 0.93
N GLU A 132 13.98 4.13 1.73
CA GLU A 132 14.04 5.44 2.38
C GLU A 132 14.09 6.58 1.34
N HIS A 133 14.91 6.42 0.29
CA HIS A 133 14.99 7.39 -0.80
C HIS A 133 13.66 7.55 -1.53
N LEU A 134 12.99 6.45 -1.89
CA LEU A 134 11.67 6.49 -2.51
C LEU A 134 10.61 7.14 -1.59
N ALA A 135 10.67 6.88 -0.28
CA ALA A 135 9.80 7.54 0.68
C ALA A 135 10.03 9.06 0.73
N GLN A 136 11.28 9.52 0.63
CA GLN A 136 11.60 10.94 0.53
C GLN A 136 11.05 11.56 -0.77
N LEU A 137 11.18 10.88 -1.90
CA LEU A 137 10.60 11.34 -3.17
C LEU A 137 9.06 11.44 -3.12
N ALA A 138 8.38 10.59 -2.35
CA ALA A 138 6.95 10.71 -2.10
C ALA A 138 6.61 12.00 -1.31
N GLU A 139 7.42 12.36 -0.31
CA GLU A 139 7.26 13.62 0.41
C GLU A 139 7.43 14.83 -0.52
N GLU A 140 8.48 14.80 -1.36
CA GLU A 140 8.83 15.93 -2.25
C GLU A 140 7.84 16.08 -3.42
N GLY A 141 7.43 14.97 -4.03
CA GLY A 141 6.63 14.97 -5.27
C GLY A 141 5.13 14.83 -5.07
N MET A 142 4.68 14.23 -3.96
CA MET A 142 3.27 13.97 -3.69
C MET A 142 2.74 14.66 -2.43
N ASN A 143 3.61 15.25 -1.60
CA ASN A 143 3.28 15.77 -0.25
C ASN A 143 2.67 14.67 0.65
N VAL A 144 3.20 13.45 0.58
CA VAL A 144 2.73 12.25 1.27
C VAL A 144 3.87 11.60 2.02
N LYS A 145 3.62 11.23 3.29
CA LYS A 145 4.54 10.46 4.14
C LYS A 145 4.26 8.97 3.99
N ILE A 146 5.23 8.18 3.55
CA ILE A 146 5.16 6.72 3.65
C ILE A 146 5.47 6.32 5.10
N LEU A 147 4.53 5.61 5.74
CA LEU A 147 4.67 5.14 7.11
C LEU A 147 5.27 3.74 7.17
N ALA A 148 4.90 2.87 6.20
CA ALA A 148 5.42 1.53 6.05
C ALA A 148 5.24 1.03 4.61
N TRP A 149 6.21 0.25 4.11
CA TRP A 149 6.14 -0.44 2.83
C TRP A 149 5.39 -1.76 2.97
N MET A 150 4.04 -1.67 3.05
CA MET A 150 3.18 -2.85 3.01
C MET A 150 3.16 -3.46 1.61
N GLU A 151 2.61 -4.65 1.49
CA GLU A 151 2.61 -5.45 0.28
C GLU A 151 1.22 -5.57 -0.33
N ASN A 152 1.13 -5.42 -1.64
CA ASN A 152 0.01 -5.92 -2.42
C ASN A 152 0.30 -7.36 -2.88
N GLY A 153 1.52 -7.65 -3.34
CA GLY A 153 2.03 -8.96 -3.69
C GLY A 153 2.53 -9.08 -5.13
N PHE A 154 3.00 -10.28 -5.50
CA PHE A 154 3.30 -10.61 -6.89
C PHE A 154 2.02 -10.71 -7.71
N ARG A 155 2.05 -10.13 -8.90
CA ARG A 155 0.89 -10.00 -9.77
C ARG A 155 0.87 -11.07 -10.85
N HIS A 156 -0.32 -11.61 -11.07
CA HIS A 156 -0.60 -12.68 -12.01
C HIS A 156 -1.72 -12.26 -12.96
N ASN A 157 -1.69 -12.79 -14.19
CA ASN A 157 -2.71 -12.51 -15.18
C ASN A 157 -3.96 -13.34 -14.91
N THR A 158 -5.16 -12.72 -15.07
CA THR A 158 -6.39 -13.47 -15.30
C THR A 158 -7.02 -13.06 -16.62
N ASN A 159 -7.75 -13.98 -17.26
CA ASN A 159 -8.53 -13.67 -18.45
C ASN A 159 -9.73 -14.63 -18.62
N SER A 160 -10.69 -14.24 -19.48
CA SER A 160 -11.86 -15.04 -19.81
C SER A 160 -11.76 -15.76 -21.16
N VAL A 161 -10.57 -15.75 -21.82
CA VAL A 161 -10.43 -16.17 -23.23
C VAL A 161 -9.72 -17.52 -23.37
N ARG A 162 -8.55 -17.69 -22.73
CA ARG A 162 -7.69 -18.89 -22.88
C ARG A 162 -6.58 -18.96 -21.84
N GLU A 163 -6.00 -20.14 -21.70
CA GLU A 163 -4.73 -20.35 -21.00
C GLU A 163 -3.60 -19.57 -21.66
N LEU A 164 -2.66 -19.04 -20.86
CA LEU A 164 -1.44 -18.40 -21.37
C LEU A 164 -0.23 -19.29 -21.08
N ASN A 165 0.31 -19.90 -22.11
CA ASN A 165 1.54 -20.70 -22.06
C ASN A 165 2.72 -19.98 -22.71
N HIS A 166 2.46 -19.00 -23.57
CA HIS A 166 3.44 -18.20 -24.28
C HIS A 166 2.92 -16.76 -24.48
N PRO A 167 3.77 -15.72 -24.59
CA PRO A 167 3.33 -14.35 -24.88
C PRO A 167 2.39 -14.23 -26.08
N ASP A 168 2.59 -15.04 -27.13
CA ASP A 168 1.73 -15.04 -28.31
C ASP A 168 0.24 -15.35 -28.01
N ASP A 169 -0.04 -16.01 -26.88
CA ASP A 169 -1.42 -16.31 -26.44
C ASP A 169 -2.16 -15.05 -26.00
N LEU A 170 -1.46 -13.95 -25.74
CA LEU A 170 -2.04 -12.64 -25.40
C LEU A 170 -2.55 -11.87 -26.62
N ARG A 171 -2.22 -12.32 -27.85
CA ARG A 171 -2.64 -11.61 -29.06
C ARG A 171 -4.15 -11.49 -29.19
N GLY A 172 -4.62 -10.25 -29.31
CA GLY A 172 -6.04 -9.93 -29.48
C GLY A 172 -6.84 -9.95 -28.17
N ILE A 173 -6.19 -10.13 -27.01
CA ILE A 173 -6.81 -9.99 -25.71
C ILE A 173 -6.81 -8.49 -25.31
N ASN A 174 -7.98 -7.96 -24.96
CA ASN A 174 -8.11 -6.61 -24.39
C ASN A 174 -7.75 -6.68 -22.91
N HIS A 175 -6.57 -6.20 -22.59
CA HIS A 175 -6.01 -6.29 -21.26
C HIS A 175 -6.10 -4.95 -20.51
N ARG A 176 -6.68 -4.95 -19.32
CA ARG A 176 -6.67 -3.80 -18.42
C ARG A 176 -5.34 -3.73 -17.68
N THR A 177 -4.74 -2.56 -17.65
CA THR A 177 -3.60 -2.23 -16.77
C THR A 177 -4.03 -1.24 -15.69
N GLN A 178 -3.21 -1.07 -14.67
CA GLN A 178 -3.30 0.10 -13.79
C GLN A 178 -2.99 1.37 -14.61
N GLU A 179 -3.15 2.55 -14.00
CA GLU A 179 -2.86 3.85 -14.63
C GLU A 179 -1.35 4.11 -14.69
N SER A 180 -0.63 3.18 -15.33
CA SER A 180 0.82 3.18 -15.51
C SER A 180 1.22 3.03 -16.97
N ARG A 181 2.09 3.92 -17.41
CA ARG A 181 2.65 3.91 -18.78
C ARG A 181 3.56 2.69 -19.01
N VAL A 182 4.29 2.26 -17.99
CA VAL A 182 5.17 1.09 -18.05
C VAL A 182 4.35 -0.18 -18.21
N GLN A 183 3.27 -0.32 -17.46
CA GLN A 183 2.38 -1.49 -17.58
C GLN A 183 1.74 -1.57 -18.96
N VAL A 184 1.30 -0.44 -19.55
CA VAL A 184 0.78 -0.41 -20.93
C VAL A 184 1.83 -0.96 -21.89
N ASP A 185 3.05 -0.42 -21.88
CA ASP A 185 4.14 -0.88 -22.75
C ASP A 185 4.48 -2.37 -22.53
N THR A 186 4.45 -2.84 -21.28
CA THR A 186 4.73 -4.24 -20.92
C THR A 186 3.71 -5.18 -21.57
N TRP A 187 2.41 -4.90 -21.40
CA TRP A 187 1.37 -5.76 -21.96
C TRP A 187 1.26 -5.65 -23.49
N GLU A 188 1.57 -4.48 -24.08
CA GLU A 188 1.71 -4.33 -25.52
C GLU A 188 2.92 -5.13 -26.06
N ALA A 189 4.06 -5.12 -25.36
CA ALA A 189 5.21 -5.94 -25.73
C ALA A 189 4.92 -7.44 -25.67
N LEU A 190 4.07 -7.87 -24.75
CA LEU A 190 3.56 -9.25 -24.66
C LEU A 190 2.50 -9.58 -25.72
N GLY A 191 2.01 -8.59 -26.47
CA GLY A 191 1.07 -8.77 -27.59
C GLY A 191 -0.40 -8.51 -27.28
N ALA A 192 -0.75 -8.06 -26.08
CA ALA A 192 -2.11 -7.68 -25.71
C ALA A 192 -2.50 -6.28 -26.22
N ASN A 193 -3.80 -5.99 -26.27
CA ASN A 193 -4.33 -4.65 -26.44
C ASN A 193 -4.47 -4.01 -25.04
N ALA A 194 -3.44 -3.32 -24.56
CA ALA A 194 -3.39 -2.77 -23.21
C ALA A 194 -4.18 -1.46 -23.09
N THR A 195 -4.98 -1.32 -22.03
CA THR A 195 -5.76 -0.11 -21.74
C THR A 195 -5.67 0.21 -20.24
N PRO A 196 -5.17 1.41 -19.87
CA PRO A 196 -5.16 1.84 -18.48
C PRO A 196 -6.58 2.17 -18.01
N MET A 197 -6.92 1.70 -16.79
CA MET A 197 -8.26 1.89 -16.22
C MET A 197 -8.17 1.95 -14.69
N ALA A 198 -8.89 2.89 -14.09
CA ALA A 198 -9.00 3.02 -12.64
C ALA A 198 -9.56 1.73 -12.01
N TRP A 199 -9.09 1.40 -10.79
CA TRP A 199 -9.46 0.17 -10.11
C TRP A 199 -10.98 -0.03 -9.94
N THR A 200 -11.70 1.04 -9.62
CA THR A 200 -13.15 1.03 -9.39
C THR A 200 -14.00 0.61 -10.59
N GLU A 201 -13.41 0.61 -11.80
CA GLU A 201 -14.12 0.27 -13.04
C GLU A 201 -13.89 -1.19 -13.49
N VAL A 202 -12.84 -1.85 -12.94
CA VAL A 202 -12.29 -3.11 -13.48
C VAL A 202 -13.30 -4.24 -13.46
N TYR A 203 -13.93 -4.52 -12.31
CA TYR A 203 -14.89 -5.63 -12.20
C TYR A 203 -16.03 -5.50 -13.21
N THR A 204 -16.59 -4.29 -13.33
CA THR A 204 -17.68 -4.02 -14.26
C THR A 204 -17.22 -4.17 -15.72
N ALA A 205 -16.02 -3.72 -16.07
CA ALA A 205 -15.47 -3.84 -17.41
C ALA A 205 -15.24 -5.32 -17.82
N LEU A 206 -14.73 -6.13 -16.88
CA LEU A 206 -14.59 -7.59 -17.07
C LEU A 206 -15.95 -8.28 -17.19
N GLN A 207 -16.88 -7.97 -16.30
CA GLN A 207 -18.23 -8.56 -16.30
C GLN A 207 -19.01 -8.26 -17.60
N GLN A 208 -18.82 -7.06 -18.16
CA GLN A 208 -19.47 -6.64 -19.41
C GLN A 208 -18.71 -7.08 -20.67
N GLY A 209 -17.52 -7.70 -20.53
CA GLY A 209 -16.68 -8.09 -21.65
C GLY A 209 -16.08 -6.89 -22.42
N VAL A 210 -15.98 -5.72 -21.78
CA VAL A 210 -15.24 -4.57 -22.34
C VAL A 210 -13.75 -4.85 -22.27
N MET A 211 -13.31 -5.48 -21.17
CA MET A 211 -11.97 -6.04 -21.00
C MET A 211 -12.09 -7.55 -20.89
N ASP A 212 -11.14 -8.25 -21.50
CA ASP A 212 -11.04 -9.72 -21.48
C ASP A 212 -10.14 -10.20 -20.32
N SER A 213 -9.27 -9.32 -19.83
CA SER A 213 -8.13 -9.65 -18.97
C SER A 213 -7.74 -8.51 -18.05
N GLN A 214 -7.20 -8.87 -16.90
CA GLN A 214 -6.54 -7.99 -15.93
C GLN A 214 -5.36 -8.73 -15.27
N GLU A 215 -4.66 -8.09 -14.35
CA GLU A 215 -3.60 -8.67 -13.56
C GLU A 215 -3.63 -8.12 -12.13
N ASN A 216 -3.42 -8.98 -11.15
CA ASN A 216 -3.38 -8.64 -9.72
C ASN A 216 -2.75 -9.79 -8.91
N PRO A 217 -2.41 -9.54 -7.63
CA PRO A 217 -2.05 -10.61 -6.70
C PRO A 217 -3.23 -11.54 -6.40
N LEU A 218 -2.94 -12.78 -6.03
CA LEU A 218 -3.97 -13.77 -5.74
C LEU A 218 -4.94 -13.35 -4.64
N PRO A 219 -4.51 -12.71 -3.53
CA PRO A 219 -5.46 -12.22 -2.53
C PRO A 219 -6.46 -11.22 -3.11
N THR A 220 -6.01 -10.29 -3.93
CA THR A 220 -6.89 -9.31 -4.58
C THR A 220 -7.86 -9.99 -5.55
N ILE A 221 -7.38 -10.95 -6.37
CA ILE A 221 -8.24 -11.70 -7.32
C ILE A 221 -9.37 -12.42 -6.58
N TYR A 222 -9.07 -13.00 -5.41
CA TYR A 222 -10.03 -13.71 -4.60
C TYR A 222 -11.02 -12.75 -3.91
N ASP A 223 -10.52 -11.71 -3.24
CA ASP A 223 -11.32 -10.82 -2.41
C ASP A 223 -12.37 -10.03 -3.20
N VAL A 224 -12.05 -9.65 -4.45
CA VAL A 224 -12.99 -8.95 -5.34
C VAL A 224 -13.78 -9.88 -6.25
N ASN A 225 -13.71 -11.19 -6.01
CA ASN A 225 -14.46 -12.24 -6.72
C ASN A 225 -14.21 -12.26 -8.24
N PHE A 226 -12.99 -11.99 -8.71
CA PHE A 226 -12.69 -12.04 -10.14
C PHE A 226 -12.90 -13.42 -10.76
N TYR A 227 -12.88 -14.49 -9.97
CA TYR A 227 -13.21 -15.85 -10.41
C TYR A 227 -14.66 -15.97 -10.93
N GLU A 228 -15.56 -15.03 -10.67
CA GLU A 228 -16.92 -15.01 -11.23
C GLU A 228 -16.95 -14.49 -12.68
N VAL A 229 -15.92 -13.75 -13.11
CA VAL A 229 -15.86 -13.06 -14.39
C VAL A 229 -14.58 -13.37 -15.18
N GLN A 230 -13.71 -14.23 -14.66
CA GLN A 230 -12.43 -14.65 -15.28
C GLN A 230 -12.26 -16.16 -15.15
N ASP A 231 -12.08 -16.87 -16.26
CA ASP A 231 -12.01 -18.33 -16.30
C ASP A 231 -10.59 -18.87 -16.07
N TYR A 232 -9.57 -18.07 -16.40
CA TYR A 232 -8.16 -18.49 -16.41
C TYR A 232 -7.33 -17.64 -15.47
N LEU A 233 -6.53 -18.33 -14.65
CA LEU A 233 -5.48 -17.72 -13.80
C LEU A 233 -4.12 -18.20 -14.33
N ASN A 234 -3.31 -17.28 -14.78
CA ASN A 234 -2.00 -17.57 -15.34
C ASN A 234 -0.90 -17.00 -14.42
N MET A 235 -0.09 -17.88 -13.86
CA MET A 235 0.93 -17.58 -12.85
C MET A 235 2.14 -16.88 -13.47
N THR A 236 1.93 -15.68 -13.98
CA THR A 236 2.95 -14.92 -14.73
C THR A 236 4.01 -14.27 -13.82
N GLN A 237 3.68 -13.98 -12.59
CA GLN A 237 4.61 -13.38 -11.60
C GLN A 237 5.46 -12.22 -12.18
N HIS A 238 4.85 -11.43 -13.05
CA HIS A 238 5.55 -10.46 -13.91
C HIS A 238 5.98 -9.19 -13.19
N VAL A 239 5.34 -8.83 -12.08
CA VAL A 239 5.60 -7.62 -11.29
C VAL A 239 5.39 -7.90 -9.81
N TYR A 240 6.28 -7.42 -8.94
CA TYR A 240 6.04 -7.26 -7.52
C TYR A 240 5.44 -5.87 -7.27
N SER A 241 4.34 -5.79 -6.54
CA SER A 241 3.61 -4.56 -6.27
C SER A 241 3.61 -4.24 -4.77
N PRO A 242 4.34 -3.21 -4.33
CA PRO A 242 4.13 -2.64 -3.00
C PRO A 242 2.75 -1.99 -2.88
N ALA A 243 2.26 -1.88 -1.65
CA ALA A 243 1.08 -1.10 -1.28
C ALA A 243 1.37 -0.32 0.01
N PRO A 244 2.12 0.78 -0.08
CA PRO A 244 2.53 1.53 1.10
C PRO A 244 1.34 2.07 1.88
N LEU A 245 1.42 1.97 3.21
CA LEU A 245 0.57 2.74 4.12
C LEU A 245 1.11 4.17 4.18
N MET A 246 0.27 5.14 3.86
CA MET A 246 0.66 6.54 3.67
C MET A 246 -0.22 7.48 4.47
N MET A 247 0.30 8.68 4.74
CA MET A 247 -0.41 9.79 5.37
C MET A 247 -0.07 11.10 4.66
N GLY A 248 -1.02 12.05 4.57
CA GLY A 248 -0.72 13.39 4.07
C GLY A 248 0.41 14.02 4.89
N LEU A 249 1.45 14.56 4.24
CA LEU A 249 2.65 15.07 4.91
C LEU A 249 2.33 16.24 5.84
N ASP A 250 1.45 17.16 5.43
CA ASP A 250 1.03 18.29 6.28
C ASP A 250 0.29 17.80 7.53
N LEU A 251 -0.53 16.75 7.38
CA LEU A 251 -1.21 16.11 8.50
C LEU A 251 -0.19 15.50 9.45
N PHE A 252 0.74 14.68 8.95
CA PHE A 252 1.80 14.07 9.74
C PHE A 252 2.61 15.11 10.51
N ASN A 253 3.01 16.18 9.84
CA ASN A 253 3.77 17.28 10.45
C ASN A 253 2.96 18.11 11.48
N SER A 254 1.63 18.01 11.48
CA SER A 254 0.76 18.66 12.45
C SER A 254 0.72 17.96 13.81
N PHE A 255 1.15 16.71 13.88
CA PHE A 255 1.28 15.96 15.13
C PHE A 255 2.52 16.41 15.93
N SER A 256 2.50 16.19 17.24
CA SER A 256 3.68 16.36 18.08
C SER A 256 4.79 15.37 17.67
N GLU A 257 6.05 15.68 17.99
CA GLU A 257 7.18 14.76 17.74
C GLU A 257 6.95 13.38 18.42
N GLU A 258 6.30 13.35 19.59
CA GLU A 258 5.92 12.13 20.28
C GLU A 258 4.88 11.34 19.50
N ASP A 259 3.82 11.99 19.00
CA ASP A 259 2.76 11.33 18.23
C ASP A 259 3.27 10.87 16.84
N GLN A 260 4.14 11.65 16.19
CA GLN A 260 4.82 11.23 14.96
C GLN A 260 5.62 9.93 15.17
N ALA A 261 6.37 9.84 16.27
CA ALA A 261 7.13 8.63 16.61
C ALA A 261 6.19 7.45 16.87
N ILE A 262 5.07 7.65 17.58
CA ILE A 262 4.05 6.62 17.82
C ILE A 262 3.42 6.14 16.50
N ILE A 263 3.07 7.04 15.58
CA ILE A 263 2.49 6.70 14.27
C ILE A 263 3.47 5.82 13.48
N LEU A 264 4.74 6.21 13.41
CA LEU A 264 5.76 5.42 12.70
C LEU A 264 6.00 4.07 13.38
N GLU A 265 6.10 4.02 14.72
CA GLU A 265 6.27 2.76 15.45
C GLU A 265 5.09 1.82 15.24
N ALA A 266 3.86 2.32 15.29
CA ALA A 266 2.65 1.53 15.04
C ALA A 266 2.65 0.93 13.61
N ALA A 267 3.04 1.70 12.61
CA ALA A 267 3.15 1.24 11.23
C ALA A 267 4.24 0.16 11.06
N GLN A 268 5.38 0.34 11.71
CA GLN A 268 6.47 -0.66 11.69
C GLN A 268 6.10 -1.96 12.42
N LEU A 269 5.29 -1.90 13.47
CA LEU A 269 4.78 -3.09 14.16
C LEU A 269 3.70 -3.82 13.34
N ALA A 270 2.94 -3.12 12.52
CA ALA A 270 1.95 -3.69 11.62
C ALA A 270 2.57 -4.36 10.38
N LEU A 271 3.71 -3.87 9.91
CA LEU A 271 4.35 -4.30 8.67
C LEU A 271 4.61 -5.82 8.60
N PRO A 272 5.29 -6.46 9.58
CA PRO A 272 5.53 -7.91 9.51
C PRO A 272 4.23 -8.72 9.53
N VAL A 273 3.20 -8.28 10.26
CA VAL A 273 1.90 -8.95 10.31
C VAL A 273 1.20 -8.90 8.95
N GLN A 274 1.29 -7.76 8.28
CA GLN A 274 0.71 -7.58 6.95
C GLN A 274 1.42 -8.44 5.89
N ARG A 275 2.76 -8.45 5.89
CA ARG A 275 3.56 -9.26 4.95
C ARG A 275 3.33 -10.77 5.15
N GLU A 276 3.27 -11.24 6.40
CA GLU A 276 2.96 -12.63 6.71
C GLU A 276 1.55 -13.00 6.24
N ALA A 277 0.55 -12.16 6.55
CA ALA A 277 -0.82 -12.37 6.11
C ALA A 277 -0.95 -12.41 4.57
N SER A 278 -0.24 -11.53 3.85
CA SER A 278 -0.23 -11.49 2.39
C SER A 278 0.25 -12.82 1.81
N GLN A 279 1.40 -13.34 2.29
CA GLN A 279 1.95 -14.62 1.80
C GLN A 279 1.08 -15.83 2.17
N GLU A 280 0.48 -15.85 3.38
CA GLU A 280 -0.46 -16.89 3.77
C GLU A 280 -1.72 -16.90 2.90
N LEU A 281 -2.27 -15.70 2.60
CA LEU A 281 -3.43 -15.54 1.73
C LEU A 281 -3.10 -15.94 0.29
N GLU A 282 -1.94 -15.59 -0.24
CA GLU A 282 -1.47 -16.00 -1.57
C GLU A 282 -1.48 -17.52 -1.72
N GLN A 283 -0.86 -18.25 -0.78
CA GLN A 283 -0.82 -19.71 -0.81
C GLN A 283 -2.21 -20.32 -0.69
N ARG A 284 -3.06 -19.78 0.18
CA ARG A 284 -4.43 -20.27 0.40
C ARG A 284 -5.30 -20.06 -0.82
N TYR A 285 -5.25 -18.87 -1.40
CA TYR A 285 -6.17 -18.49 -2.47
C TYR A 285 -5.79 -19.09 -3.81
N LEU A 286 -4.54 -19.47 -4.05
CA LEU A 286 -4.18 -20.28 -5.21
C LEU A 286 -5.01 -21.56 -5.28
N VAL A 287 -5.14 -22.26 -4.14
CA VAL A 287 -5.94 -23.50 -4.06
C VAL A 287 -7.44 -23.19 -4.21
N GLN A 288 -7.92 -22.17 -3.50
CA GLN A 288 -9.35 -21.84 -3.51
C GLN A 288 -9.84 -21.32 -4.86
N LEU A 289 -9.04 -20.51 -5.58
CA LEU A 289 -9.39 -20.04 -6.92
C LEU A 289 -9.55 -21.21 -7.91
N ALA A 290 -8.67 -22.23 -7.82
CA ALA A 290 -8.83 -23.45 -8.59
C ALA A 290 -10.10 -24.25 -8.22
N GLU A 291 -10.41 -24.35 -6.92
CA GLU A 291 -11.64 -25.00 -6.42
C GLU A 291 -12.91 -24.26 -6.84
N LEU A 292 -12.85 -22.92 -6.99
CA LEU A 292 -13.93 -22.06 -7.47
C LEU A 292 -14.10 -22.12 -9.00
N GLY A 293 -13.23 -22.86 -9.70
CA GLY A 293 -13.40 -23.18 -11.11
C GLY A 293 -12.44 -22.47 -12.07
N MET A 294 -11.51 -21.66 -11.60
CA MET A 294 -10.49 -21.08 -12.46
C MET A 294 -9.52 -22.16 -12.96
N THR A 295 -9.21 -22.15 -14.24
CA THR A 295 -8.13 -22.96 -14.81
C THR A 295 -6.80 -22.29 -14.51
N VAL A 296 -5.97 -22.93 -13.69
CA VAL A 296 -4.65 -22.40 -13.31
C VAL A 296 -3.61 -22.89 -14.29
N THR A 297 -2.83 -21.96 -14.86
CA THR A 297 -1.72 -22.23 -15.78
C THR A 297 -0.41 -21.71 -15.18
N GLU A 298 0.63 -22.51 -15.21
CA GLU A 298 1.99 -22.17 -14.80
C GLU A 298 2.89 -22.11 -16.05
N PRO A 299 2.96 -20.97 -16.77
CA PRO A 299 3.74 -20.87 -17.99
C PRO A 299 5.26 -20.85 -17.70
N GLU A 300 6.05 -21.29 -18.68
CA GLU A 300 7.47 -21.03 -18.67
C GLU A 300 7.72 -19.50 -18.80
N LEU A 301 8.42 -18.90 -17.83
CA LEU A 301 8.54 -17.43 -17.74
C LEU A 301 9.61 -16.84 -18.66
N ASP A 302 10.59 -17.61 -19.12
CA ASP A 302 11.68 -17.09 -19.95
C ASP A 302 11.19 -16.41 -21.24
N PRO A 303 10.21 -16.94 -22.00
CA PRO A 303 9.68 -16.23 -23.17
C PRO A 303 9.01 -14.89 -22.82
N PHE A 304 8.38 -14.79 -21.65
CA PHE A 304 7.78 -13.53 -21.17
C PHE A 304 8.87 -12.51 -20.79
N ARG A 305 9.90 -12.95 -20.07
CA ARG A 305 11.06 -12.10 -19.71
C ARG A 305 11.77 -11.56 -20.95
N GLU A 306 12.01 -12.41 -21.95
CA GLU A 306 12.62 -12.00 -23.22
C GLU A 306 11.78 -10.96 -23.96
N ALA A 307 10.46 -11.15 -24.01
CA ALA A 307 9.56 -10.26 -24.73
C ALA A 307 9.50 -8.85 -24.12
N VAL A 308 9.67 -8.72 -22.80
CA VAL A 308 9.55 -7.43 -22.09
C VAL A 308 10.90 -6.74 -21.80
N GLN A 309 12.04 -7.38 -22.13
CA GLN A 309 13.36 -6.77 -21.96
C GLN A 309 13.47 -5.35 -22.58
N PRO A 310 12.92 -5.09 -23.80
CA PRO A 310 12.95 -3.75 -24.37
C PRO A 310 12.18 -2.69 -23.57
N VAL A 311 11.20 -3.10 -22.74
CA VAL A 311 10.45 -2.17 -21.89
C VAL A 311 11.34 -1.67 -20.76
N ILE A 312 12.11 -2.55 -20.13
CA ILE A 312 13.08 -2.17 -19.09
C ILE A 312 14.10 -1.17 -19.66
N GLU A 313 14.68 -1.49 -20.83
CA GLU A 313 15.66 -0.63 -21.51
C GLU A 313 15.08 0.76 -21.87
N LYS A 314 13.80 0.80 -22.28
CA LYS A 314 13.09 2.03 -22.62
C LYS A 314 12.88 2.93 -21.40
N TRP A 315 12.49 2.32 -20.27
CA TRP A 315 12.03 3.08 -19.09
C TRP A 315 13.11 3.33 -18.04
N ALA A 316 14.21 2.55 -18.02
CA ALA A 316 15.32 2.73 -17.08
C ALA A 316 15.86 4.17 -17.02
N PRO A 317 16.03 4.92 -18.14
CA PRO A 317 16.46 6.32 -18.07
C PRO A 317 15.45 7.28 -17.40
N THR A 318 14.17 6.96 -17.44
CA THR A 318 13.11 7.76 -16.80
C THR A 318 13.00 7.47 -15.31
N VAL A 319 13.10 6.18 -14.95
CA VAL A 319 13.07 5.70 -13.55
C VAL A 319 14.35 6.09 -12.80
N GLY A 320 15.48 6.19 -13.51
CA GLY A 320 16.83 6.32 -12.98
C GLY A 320 17.61 5.02 -13.16
N GLU A 321 18.58 5.02 -14.08
CA GLU A 321 19.36 3.81 -14.42
C GLU A 321 20.04 3.21 -13.18
N ASP A 322 20.60 4.05 -12.29
CA ASP A 322 21.24 3.61 -11.04
C ASP A 322 20.24 2.91 -10.09
N LEU A 323 18.99 3.41 -10.01
CA LEU A 323 17.95 2.83 -9.16
C LEU A 323 17.48 1.48 -9.71
N VAL A 324 17.31 1.37 -11.04
CA VAL A 324 16.94 0.13 -11.70
C VAL A 324 18.04 -0.92 -11.54
N GLU A 325 19.32 -0.54 -11.74
CA GLU A 325 20.46 -1.43 -11.55
C GLU A 325 20.57 -1.88 -10.08
N ALA A 326 20.37 -0.96 -9.13
CA ALA A 326 20.36 -1.28 -7.72
C ALA A 326 19.25 -2.28 -7.36
N ALA A 327 18.04 -2.13 -7.93
CA ALA A 327 16.95 -3.05 -7.68
C ALA A 327 17.21 -4.44 -8.26
N ILE A 328 17.73 -4.54 -9.50
CA ILE A 328 18.00 -5.83 -10.15
C ILE A 328 19.12 -6.61 -9.44
N ASN A 329 20.16 -5.91 -8.98
CA ASN A 329 21.36 -6.54 -8.40
C ASN A 329 21.41 -6.45 -6.87
N PHE A 330 20.28 -6.16 -6.21
CA PHE A 330 20.23 -6.01 -4.76
C PHE A 330 20.55 -7.36 -4.08
N GLU A 331 21.55 -7.35 -3.19
CA GLU A 331 21.91 -8.54 -2.39
C GLU A 331 21.06 -8.58 -1.11
N TYR A 332 20.36 -9.71 -0.84
CA TYR A 332 19.40 -9.88 0.25
C TYR A 332 19.55 -11.21 1.00
#